data_eddac8f66d6a4830b7c5c14df5b36a13
#
_entry.id   eddac8f66d6a4830b7c5c14df5b36a13
#
_cell.length_a   1.000
_cell.length_b   1.000
_cell.length_c   1.000
_cell.angle_alpha   90.00
_cell.angle_beta   90.00
_cell.angle_gamma   90.00
#
_symmetry.space_group_name_H-M   'P 1'
#
loop_
_entity.id
_entity.type
_entity.pdbx_description
1 polymer ?
#
loop_
_entity_poly.entity_id
_entity_poly.type
_entity_poly.pdbx_seq_one_letter_code
_entity_poly.pdbx_strand_id
1 'polypeptide(L)'
;MLELSIMNHGPRFIEEVCTLLAQFEQDTYTEVHLRVLEWRDAWAELVRVALYSDGPHVSEIGNTWLSEFVSMSALRPFIGSEIARFGGAQQFLPSAWHSVTPAVNSNVSVMTWAAPWLADMRLIHYRQDLFERAGVDARTAFQSPKVLLETCARLHAASVVYPVVLPTLQSRMTLHNLAGWVWGNGGDFTSPDGKKVLFVTEQAKAAVYAYFDLARYMPPEVRQRDEYQSDASFLTGDAALTISGPWLHLSPDASPEIAAKIRQALLPGTPYVGGSQLVVWKHTRYVEPALTLVRYLNSVDAQTRLVQTSGLFPTRLDVLAREPFQSDPFYQMAAEGLKTGRAFPAFSLWGLVENKLAEAFTAIWSDILLDPTTDIHAIVDEHLNDTAQRLNSTLAYY
;
A
#
# COMPACT_ATOMS: atom_id res chain seq x y z
N MET A 1 -20.13 11.57 22.89
CA MET A 1 -18.78 10.99 22.68
C MET A 1 -18.75 10.29 21.34
N LEU A 2 -17.82 10.62 20.47
CA LEU A 2 -17.52 9.86 19.23
C LEU A 2 -16.55 8.72 19.55
N GLU A 3 -16.52 7.71 18.68
CA GLU A 3 -15.48 6.68 18.69
C GLU A 3 -14.81 6.67 17.32
N LEU A 4 -13.48 6.80 17.30
CA LEU A 4 -12.60 6.72 16.13
C LEU A 4 -11.73 5.48 16.24
N SER A 5 -11.66 4.64 15.20
CA SER A 5 -10.63 3.62 15.12
C SER A 5 -9.62 3.95 14.02
N ILE A 6 -8.33 3.77 14.33
CA ILE A 6 -7.21 3.93 13.39
C ILE A 6 -6.29 2.72 13.46
N MET A 7 -5.45 2.58 12.43
CA MET A 7 -4.40 1.57 12.41
C MET A 7 -3.18 2.01 13.22
N ASN A 8 -2.45 1.05 13.73
CA ASN A 8 -1.16 1.30 14.38
C ASN A 8 -0.10 1.62 13.32
N HIS A 9 0.25 2.90 13.19
CA HIS A 9 1.35 3.40 12.35
C HIS A 9 2.58 3.79 13.19
N GLY A 10 2.69 3.23 14.39
CA GLY A 10 3.78 3.49 15.33
C GLY A 10 3.45 4.52 16.41
N PRO A 11 4.23 4.53 17.49
CA PRO A 11 3.92 5.32 18.70
C PRO A 11 3.87 6.82 18.43
N ARG A 12 4.79 7.36 17.64
CA ARG A 12 4.81 8.80 17.32
C ARG A 12 3.58 9.27 16.56
N PHE A 13 3.04 8.41 15.67
CA PHE A 13 1.80 8.69 14.95
C PHE A 13 0.60 8.70 15.91
N ILE A 14 0.53 7.72 16.82
CA ILE A 14 -0.57 7.63 17.80
C ILE A 14 -0.56 8.85 18.74
N GLU A 15 0.61 9.26 19.24
CA GLU A 15 0.77 10.46 20.07
C GLU A 15 0.30 11.72 19.31
N GLU A 16 0.63 11.83 18.03
CA GLU A 16 0.22 12.96 17.21
C GLU A 16 -1.31 12.98 16.99
N VAL A 17 -1.91 11.81 16.71
CA VAL A 17 -3.37 11.69 16.62
C VAL A 17 -4.04 12.08 17.95
N CYS A 18 -3.53 11.62 19.09
CA CYS A 18 -4.05 12.02 20.40
C CYS A 18 -3.97 13.55 20.60
N THR A 19 -2.89 14.19 20.17
CA THR A 19 -2.73 15.65 20.24
C THR A 19 -3.75 16.37 19.36
N LEU A 20 -3.96 15.88 18.12
CA LEU A 20 -4.97 16.41 17.21
C LEU A 20 -6.39 16.25 17.78
N LEU A 21 -6.70 15.10 18.38
CA LEU A 21 -8.02 14.87 18.99
C LEU A 21 -8.26 15.76 20.19
N ALA A 22 -7.26 15.96 21.05
CA ALA A 22 -7.38 16.90 22.19
C ALA A 22 -7.69 18.33 21.71
N GLN A 23 -7.05 18.78 20.63
CA GLN A 23 -7.35 20.08 20.02
C GLN A 23 -8.77 20.12 19.43
N PHE A 24 -9.17 19.07 18.70
CA PHE A 24 -10.51 18.92 18.15
C PHE A 24 -11.59 19.00 19.24
N GLU A 25 -11.38 18.33 20.36
CA GLU A 25 -12.29 18.36 21.52
C GLU A 25 -12.45 19.76 22.12
N GLN A 26 -11.34 20.50 22.24
CA GLN A 26 -11.35 21.89 22.70
C GLN A 26 -12.14 22.82 21.75
N ASP A 27 -11.94 22.65 20.44
CA ASP A 27 -12.53 23.51 19.42
C ASP A 27 -14.01 23.20 19.16
N THR A 28 -14.45 21.96 19.38
CA THR A 28 -15.81 21.49 19.01
C THR A 28 -16.68 21.07 20.18
N TYR A 29 -16.12 20.97 21.39
CA TYR A 29 -16.76 20.39 22.57
C TYR A 29 -17.29 18.96 22.34
N THR A 30 -16.63 18.22 21.45
CA THR A 30 -16.99 16.83 21.08
C THR A 30 -15.90 15.89 21.54
N GLU A 31 -16.14 15.12 22.58
CA GLU A 31 -15.21 14.06 23.04
C GLU A 31 -15.07 12.95 22.02
N VAL A 32 -13.82 12.46 21.80
CA VAL A 32 -13.48 11.39 20.87
C VAL A 32 -12.71 10.28 21.58
N HIS A 33 -13.28 9.10 21.63
CA HIS A 33 -12.58 7.91 22.11
C HIS A 33 -11.80 7.27 20.98
N LEU A 34 -10.47 7.15 21.14
CA LEU A 34 -9.57 6.55 20.15
C LEU A 34 -9.39 5.05 20.40
N ARG A 35 -9.61 4.22 19.38
CA ARG A 35 -9.20 2.81 19.33
C ARG A 35 -8.08 2.63 18.33
N VAL A 36 -6.99 1.97 18.72
CA VAL A 36 -5.88 1.62 17.83
C VAL A 36 -5.99 0.14 17.50
N LEU A 37 -5.94 -0.18 16.22
CA LEU A 37 -6.05 -1.54 15.68
C LEU A 37 -4.71 -1.97 15.06
N GLU A 38 -4.33 -3.21 15.29
CA GLU A 38 -3.20 -3.81 14.56
C GLU A 38 -3.64 -4.22 13.16
N TRP A 39 -2.83 -3.92 12.14
CA TRP A 39 -3.16 -4.23 10.74
C TRP A 39 -3.57 -5.69 10.50
N ARG A 40 -2.91 -6.64 11.18
CA ARG A 40 -3.19 -8.07 11.05
C ARG A 40 -4.59 -8.46 11.55
N ASP A 41 -5.13 -7.73 12.52
CA ASP A 41 -6.40 -8.04 13.19
C ASP A 41 -7.54 -7.12 12.72
N ALA A 42 -7.18 -5.95 12.15
CA ALA A 42 -8.10 -4.88 11.80
C ALA A 42 -9.23 -5.31 10.85
N TRP A 43 -8.91 -6.14 9.85
CA TRP A 43 -9.94 -6.64 8.94
C TRP A 43 -11.08 -7.37 9.69
N ALA A 44 -10.72 -8.32 10.56
CA ALA A 44 -11.71 -9.09 11.31
C ALA A 44 -12.53 -8.21 12.26
N GLU A 45 -11.88 -7.24 12.93
CA GLU A 45 -12.56 -6.30 13.81
C GLU A 45 -13.55 -5.41 13.04
N LEU A 46 -13.14 -4.86 11.89
CA LEU A 46 -14.00 -3.99 11.08
C LEU A 46 -15.14 -4.74 10.40
N VAL A 47 -14.94 -6.00 10.00
CA VAL A 47 -16.03 -6.88 9.53
C VAL A 47 -17.05 -7.11 10.64
N ARG A 48 -16.63 -7.27 11.89
CA ARG A 48 -17.57 -7.36 13.03
C ARG A 48 -18.39 -6.08 13.17
N VAL A 49 -17.77 -4.90 13.06
CA VAL A 49 -18.50 -3.63 13.05
C VAL A 49 -19.55 -3.57 11.94
N ALA A 50 -19.17 -4.02 10.72
CA ALA A 50 -20.09 -4.05 9.58
C ALA A 50 -21.29 -4.99 9.81
N LEU A 51 -21.06 -6.17 10.38
CA LEU A 51 -22.10 -7.20 10.58
C LEU A 51 -23.06 -6.87 11.74
N TYR A 52 -22.52 -6.34 12.84
CA TYR A 52 -23.30 -6.11 14.06
C TYR A 52 -23.79 -4.66 14.21
N SER A 53 -23.34 -3.76 13.35
CA SER A 53 -23.68 -2.33 13.41
C SER A 53 -23.40 -1.71 14.79
N ASP A 54 -22.30 -2.13 15.41
CA ASP A 54 -21.84 -1.71 16.73
C ASP A 54 -20.34 -1.46 16.73
N GLY A 55 -19.89 -0.34 17.33
CA GLY A 55 -18.48 0.06 17.39
C GLY A 55 -18.24 1.49 16.95
N PRO A 56 -17.06 1.81 16.39
CA PRO A 56 -16.66 3.17 16.06
C PRO A 56 -17.63 3.84 15.08
N HIS A 57 -17.70 5.17 15.17
CA HIS A 57 -18.50 6.00 14.28
C HIS A 57 -17.73 6.39 13.01
N VAL A 58 -16.40 6.52 13.16
CA VAL A 58 -15.43 6.77 12.09
C VAL A 58 -14.33 5.75 12.21
N SER A 59 -13.88 5.19 11.07
CA SER A 59 -12.75 4.28 11.05
C SER A 59 -11.78 4.60 9.92
N GLU A 60 -10.51 4.41 10.18
CA GLU A 60 -9.53 4.19 9.14
C GLU A 60 -9.71 2.79 8.57
N ILE A 61 -9.68 2.68 7.23
CA ILE A 61 -9.65 1.40 6.51
C ILE A 61 -8.58 1.43 5.42
N GLY A 62 -8.03 0.27 5.06
CA GLY A 62 -7.18 0.14 3.87
C GLY A 62 -7.98 0.46 2.59
N ASN A 63 -7.32 1.11 1.63
CA ASN A 63 -8.01 1.55 0.41
C ASN A 63 -8.58 0.38 -0.43
N THR A 64 -8.01 -0.81 -0.36
CA THR A 64 -8.51 -2.01 -1.06
C THR A 64 -9.74 -2.64 -0.40
N TRP A 65 -10.09 -2.25 0.84
CA TRP A 65 -11.19 -2.84 1.62
C TRP A 65 -12.55 -2.16 1.39
N LEU A 66 -12.54 -0.97 0.81
CA LEU A 66 -13.75 -0.13 0.71
C LEU A 66 -14.91 -0.83 0.01
N SER A 67 -14.62 -1.49 -1.11
CA SER A 67 -15.63 -2.12 -1.94
C SER A 67 -16.42 -3.21 -1.20
N GLU A 68 -15.78 -3.96 -0.32
CA GLU A 68 -16.44 -4.97 0.51
C GLU A 68 -17.39 -4.34 1.53
N PHE A 69 -16.94 -3.29 2.25
CA PHE A 69 -17.81 -2.62 3.22
C PHE A 69 -18.97 -1.89 2.55
N VAL A 70 -18.78 -1.37 1.32
CA VAL A 70 -19.89 -0.84 0.49
C VAL A 70 -20.86 -1.94 0.10
N SER A 71 -20.37 -3.11 -0.33
CA SER A 71 -21.20 -4.28 -0.69
C SER A 71 -21.98 -4.82 0.51
N MET A 72 -21.40 -4.76 1.71
CA MET A 72 -22.08 -5.09 2.97
C MET A 72 -23.14 -4.05 3.37
N SER A 73 -23.26 -2.92 2.63
CA SER A 73 -24.14 -1.80 2.99
C SER A 73 -23.86 -1.21 4.38
N ALA A 74 -22.62 -1.31 4.84
CA ALA A 74 -22.19 -0.94 6.19
C ALA A 74 -21.79 0.53 6.33
N LEU A 75 -21.50 1.21 5.22
CA LEU A 75 -20.99 2.56 5.20
C LEU A 75 -22.07 3.59 4.84
N ARG A 76 -21.84 4.83 5.25
CA ARG A 76 -22.58 6.00 4.84
C ARG A 76 -21.81 6.73 3.73
N PRO A 77 -22.42 6.97 2.55
CA PRO A 77 -21.79 7.75 1.50
C PRO A 77 -21.71 9.24 1.87
N PHE A 78 -20.74 9.94 1.31
CA PHE A 78 -20.63 11.40 1.40
C PHE A 78 -21.44 12.05 0.27
N ILE A 79 -22.18 13.10 0.57
CA ILE A 79 -22.90 13.90 -0.42
C ILE A 79 -22.03 15.07 -0.95
N GLY A 80 -22.40 15.61 -2.10
CA GLY A 80 -21.59 16.65 -2.77
C GLY A 80 -21.24 17.87 -1.91
N SER A 81 -22.14 18.33 -1.04
CA SER A 81 -21.87 19.45 -0.12
C SER A 81 -20.86 19.08 0.98
N GLU A 82 -20.81 17.83 1.42
CA GLU A 82 -19.82 17.33 2.39
C GLU A 82 -18.45 17.22 1.74
N ILE A 83 -18.41 16.67 0.51
CA ILE A 83 -17.19 16.58 -0.32
C ILE A 83 -16.60 17.99 -0.55
N ALA A 84 -17.43 18.96 -0.87
CA ALA A 84 -17.01 20.36 -1.07
C ALA A 84 -16.37 20.95 0.20
N ARG A 85 -16.82 20.55 1.41
CA ARG A 85 -16.27 21.04 2.70
C ARG A 85 -14.82 20.62 2.96
N PHE A 86 -14.30 19.52 2.36
CA PHE A 86 -12.87 19.20 2.41
C PHE A 86 -12.11 19.55 1.14
N GLY A 87 -12.68 20.42 0.29
CA GLY A 87 -12.01 20.98 -0.87
C GLY A 87 -12.34 20.30 -2.20
N GLY A 88 -13.12 19.21 -2.18
CA GLY A 88 -13.50 18.47 -3.39
C GLY A 88 -12.40 17.55 -3.93
N ALA A 89 -12.73 16.79 -4.96
CA ALA A 89 -11.85 15.79 -5.58
C ALA A 89 -10.49 16.34 -6.04
N GLN A 90 -10.48 17.58 -6.53
CA GLN A 90 -9.29 18.24 -7.09
C GLN A 90 -8.19 18.55 -6.06
N GLN A 91 -8.49 18.42 -4.75
CA GLN A 91 -7.49 18.61 -3.69
C GLN A 91 -6.70 17.33 -3.37
N PHE A 92 -7.13 16.21 -3.92
CA PHE A 92 -6.53 14.91 -3.60
C PHE A 92 -5.76 14.31 -4.78
N LEU A 93 -4.84 13.41 -4.48
CA LEU A 93 -4.20 12.57 -5.48
C LEU A 93 -5.26 11.83 -6.30
N PRO A 94 -5.17 11.81 -7.65
CA PRO A 94 -6.16 11.14 -8.50
C PRO A 94 -6.34 9.65 -8.14
N SER A 95 -5.26 8.92 -7.85
CA SER A 95 -5.29 7.53 -7.41
C SER A 95 -6.04 7.34 -6.09
N ALA A 96 -5.79 8.20 -5.11
CA ALA A 96 -6.47 8.16 -3.81
C ALA A 96 -7.96 8.53 -3.94
N TRP A 97 -8.30 9.53 -4.77
CA TRP A 97 -9.70 9.87 -5.03
C TRP A 97 -10.45 8.76 -5.77
N HIS A 98 -9.81 8.13 -6.75
CA HIS A 98 -10.40 7.00 -7.47
C HIS A 98 -10.73 5.83 -6.53
N SER A 99 -9.90 5.56 -5.54
CA SER A 99 -10.12 4.46 -4.59
C SER A 99 -11.32 4.68 -3.65
N VAL A 100 -11.80 5.91 -3.46
CA VAL A 100 -12.96 6.23 -2.61
C VAL A 100 -14.29 6.32 -3.36
N THR A 101 -14.25 6.15 -4.69
CA THR A 101 -15.41 6.21 -5.60
C THR A 101 -15.61 4.88 -6.34
N PRO A 102 -15.83 3.75 -5.63
CA PRO A 102 -15.95 2.46 -6.29
C PRO A 102 -17.14 2.41 -7.25
N ALA A 103 -16.92 1.78 -8.40
CA ALA A 103 -17.98 1.46 -9.35
C ALA A 103 -18.81 0.28 -8.79
N VAL A 104 -19.95 0.59 -8.17
CA VAL A 104 -20.82 -0.44 -7.55
C VAL A 104 -21.82 -1.06 -8.53
N ASN A 105 -22.21 -0.32 -9.60
CA ASN A 105 -23.04 -0.80 -10.71
C ASN A 105 -23.05 0.24 -11.83
N SER A 106 -23.11 -0.18 -13.08
CA SER A 106 -23.12 0.67 -14.28
C SER A 106 -24.29 1.67 -14.40
N ASN A 107 -25.31 1.55 -13.56
CA ASN A 107 -26.55 2.35 -13.60
C ASN A 107 -26.73 3.26 -12.37
N VAL A 108 -25.78 3.32 -11.44
CA VAL A 108 -25.87 4.16 -10.25
C VAL A 108 -24.86 5.32 -10.39
N SER A 109 -25.28 6.51 -10.01
CA SER A 109 -24.36 7.66 -9.93
C SER A 109 -23.16 7.32 -9.07
N VAL A 110 -21.97 7.66 -9.53
CA VAL A 110 -20.71 7.47 -8.78
C VAL A 110 -20.83 8.14 -7.43
N MET A 111 -20.77 7.35 -6.37
CA MET A 111 -20.86 7.84 -4.99
C MET A 111 -19.50 7.80 -4.34
N THR A 112 -19.22 8.79 -3.49
CA THR A 112 -18.01 8.84 -2.66
C THR A 112 -18.32 8.21 -1.31
N TRP A 113 -17.56 7.19 -0.90
CA TRP A 113 -17.85 6.39 0.29
C TRP A 113 -16.83 6.59 1.43
N ALA A 114 -15.74 7.28 1.14
CA ALA A 114 -14.70 7.56 2.11
C ALA A 114 -14.02 8.91 1.79
N ALA A 115 -13.28 9.43 2.74
CA ALA A 115 -12.34 10.53 2.52
C ALA A 115 -10.91 9.94 2.42
N PRO A 116 -10.15 10.17 1.33
CA PRO A 116 -8.75 9.75 1.28
C PRO A 116 -7.99 10.35 2.46
N TRP A 117 -7.17 9.56 3.15
CA TRP A 117 -6.51 10.06 4.38
C TRP A 117 -5.00 10.02 4.27
N LEU A 118 -4.39 8.85 4.28
CA LEU A 118 -2.95 8.66 4.14
C LEU A 118 -2.64 7.87 2.88
N ALA A 119 -1.52 8.18 2.23
CA ALA A 119 -1.03 7.44 1.08
C ALA A 119 0.25 6.69 1.44
N ASP A 120 0.41 5.51 0.87
CA ASP A 120 1.68 4.80 0.82
C ASP A 120 2.06 4.49 -0.62
N MET A 121 3.31 4.14 -0.82
CA MET A 121 3.80 3.59 -2.07
C MET A 121 4.93 2.60 -1.78
N ARG A 122 5.13 1.66 -2.67
CA ARG A 122 6.28 0.76 -2.55
C ARG A 122 7.51 1.44 -3.11
N LEU A 123 8.61 1.34 -2.35
CA LEU A 123 9.90 1.93 -2.66
C LEU A 123 10.98 0.86 -2.60
N ILE A 124 12.03 1.03 -3.38
CA ILE A 124 13.29 0.33 -3.16
C ILE A 124 14.07 1.13 -2.11
N HIS A 125 14.41 0.47 -1.01
CA HIS A 125 15.40 0.96 -0.06
C HIS A 125 16.70 0.20 -0.32
N TYR A 126 17.83 0.92 -0.47
CA TYR A 126 19.10 0.29 -0.80
C TYR A 126 20.26 0.88 -0.01
N ARG A 127 21.31 0.09 0.16
CA ARG A 127 22.58 0.45 0.82
C ARG A 127 23.56 0.99 -0.22
N GLN A 128 23.74 2.30 -0.22
CA GLN A 128 24.64 2.99 -1.16
C GLN A 128 26.06 2.43 -1.13
N ASP A 129 26.60 2.18 0.05
CA ASP A 129 27.97 1.64 0.21
C ASP A 129 28.15 0.22 -0.38
N LEU A 130 27.12 -0.62 -0.30
CA LEU A 130 27.14 -1.96 -0.91
C LEU A 130 27.05 -1.87 -2.43
N PHE A 131 26.28 -0.92 -2.97
CA PHE A 131 26.20 -0.64 -4.41
C PHE A 131 27.53 -0.11 -4.94
N GLU A 132 28.16 0.84 -4.24
CA GLU A 132 29.48 1.36 -4.60
C GLU A 132 30.54 0.26 -4.59
N ARG A 133 30.56 -0.61 -3.58
CA ARG A 133 31.46 -1.77 -3.49
C ARG A 133 31.28 -2.73 -4.67
N ALA A 134 30.05 -2.93 -5.14
CA ALA A 134 29.74 -3.78 -6.28
C ALA A 134 29.92 -3.07 -7.64
N GLY A 135 30.33 -1.79 -7.65
CA GLY A 135 30.45 -0.97 -8.84
C GLY A 135 29.11 -0.74 -9.55
N VAL A 136 27.99 -0.75 -8.81
CA VAL A 136 26.64 -0.51 -9.34
C VAL A 136 26.31 0.98 -9.25
N ASP A 137 25.92 1.58 -10.37
CA ASP A 137 25.40 2.95 -10.39
C ASP A 137 23.90 2.93 -10.05
N ALA A 138 23.54 3.43 -8.87
CA ALA A 138 22.14 3.48 -8.41
C ALA A 138 21.23 4.32 -9.31
N ARG A 139 21.73 5.28 -10.07
CA ARG A 139 20.93 6.09 -11.01
C ARG A 139 20.35 5.27 -12.17
N THR A 140 20.94 4.13 -12.47
CA THR A 140 20.50 3.25 -13.56
C THR A 140 20.00 1.89 -13.07
N ALA A 141 20.27 1.53 -11.83
CA ALA A 141 20.02 0.20 -11.26
C ALA A 141 18.53 -0.21 -11.20
N PHE A 142 17.61 0.74 -11.29
CA PHE A 142 16.18 0.55 -11.07
C PHE A 142 15.30 0.92 -12.26
N GLN A 143 15.88 1.07 -13.46
CA GLN A 143 15.16 1.56 -14.65
C GLN A 143 14.15 0.56 -15.22
N SER A 144 14.36 -0.74 -15.00
CA SER A 144 13.43 -1.80 -15.40
C SER A 144 13.57 -3.02 -14.50
N PRO A 145 12.57 -3.94 -14.46
CA PRO A 145 12.68 -5.21 -13.74
C PRO A 145 13.94 -6.01 -14.15
N LYS A 146 14.26 -6.04 -15.42
CA LYS A 146 15.47 -6.71 -15.94
C LYS A 146 16.75 -6.11 -15.37
N VAL A 147 16.87 -4.78 -15.38
CA VAL A 147 18.06 -4.08 -14.85
C VAL A 147 18.19 -4.29 -13.35
N LEU A 148 17.07 -4.37 -12.61
CA LEU A 148 17.11 -4.69 -11.19
C LEU A 148 17.63 -6.12 -10.93
N LEU A 149 17.23 -7.11 -11.74
CA LEU A 149 17.77 -8.47 -11.66
C LEU A 149 19.27 -8.49 -11.97
N GLU A 150 19.73 -7.77 -13.00
CA GLU A 150 21.16 -7.61 -13.31
C GLU A 150 21.92 -6.93 -12.16
N THR A 151 21.30 -5.96 -11.49
CA THR A 151 21.84 -5.32 -10.28
C THR A 151 22.01 -6.34 -9.16
N CYS A 152 20.99 -7.16 -8.85
CA CYS A 152 21.10 -8.22 -7.85
C CYS A 152 22.18 -9.24 -8.19
N ALA A 153 22.33 -9.59 -9.47
CA ALA A 153 23.41 -10.48 -9.95
C ALA A 153 24.80 -9.87 -9.70
N ARG A 154 24.98 -8.58 -9.94
CA ARG A 154 26.25 -7.87 -9.67
C ARG A 154 26.56 -7.77 -8.18
N LEU A 155 25.56 -7.49 -7.36
CA LEU A 155 25.70 -7.49 -5.90
C LEU A 155 26.12 -8.88 -5.39
N HIS A 156 25.50 -9.94 -5.91
CA HIS A 156 25.86 -11.31 -5.59
C HIS A 156 27.30 -11.64 -6.00
N ALA A 157 27.69 -11.30 -7.23
CA ALA A 157 29.06 -11.50 -7.73
C ALA A 157 30.12 -10.71 -6.94
N ALA A 158 29.76 -9.57 -6.35
CA ALA A 158 30.60 -8.80 -5.44
C ALA A 158 30.61 -9.33 -4.00
N SER A 159 30.10 -10.54 -3.77
CA SER A 159 30.03 -11.20 -2.46
C SER A 159 29.23 -10.40 -1.42
N VAL A 160 28.19 -9.71 -1.84
CA VAL A 160 27.19 -9.16 -0.92
C VAL A 160 26.36 -10.34 -0.41
N VAL A 161 26.30 -10.50 0.91
CA VAL A 161 25.70 -11.69 1.53
C VAL A 161 24.21 -11.79 1.20
N TYR A 162 23.49 -10.69 1.33
CA TYR A 162 22.07 -10.60 1.01
C TYR A 162 21.84 -9.53 -0.07
N PRO A 163 21.92 -9.87 -1.39
CA PRO A 163 21.64 -8.92 -2.45
C PRO A 163 20.25 -8.29 -2.33
N VAL A 164 19.24 -9.09 -2.00
CA VAL A 164 17.86 -8.66 -1.79
C VAL A 164 17.20 -9.44 -0.66
N VAL A 165 16.34 -8.78 0.10
CA VAL A 165 15.42 -9.39 1.05
C VAL A 165 13.99 -8.93 0.75
N LEU A 166 13.04 -9.86 0.73
CA LEU A 166 11.62 -9.59 0.42
C LEU A 166 10.71 -10.34 1.39
N PRO A 167 9.52 -9.82 1.69
CA PRO A 167 8.49 -10.55 2.39
C PRO A 167 7.92 -11.65 1.50
N THR A 168 8.01 -12.89 1.93
CA THR A 168 7.52 -14.07 1.20
C THR A 168 6.33 -14.74 1.89
N LEU A 169 6.15 -14.49 3.20
CA LEU A 169 5.04 -15.04 3.99
C LEU A 169 3.76 -14.21 3.89
N GLN A 170 3.87 -12.94 3.50
CA GLN A 170 2.73 -12.04 3.32
C GLN A 170 2.48 -11.81 1.82
N SER A 171 1.63 -12.61 1.26
CA SER A 171 1.34 -12.62 -0.17
C SER A 171 0.68 -11.34 -0.70
N ARG A 172 -0.06 -10.60 0.14
CA ARG A 172 -0.56 -9.26 -0.24
C ARG A 172 0.58 -8.28 -0.48
N MET A 173 1.67 -8.38 0.28
CA MET A 173 2.85 -7.54 0.04
C MET A 173 3.50 -7.86 -1.30
N THR A 174 3.55 -9.14 -1.69
CA THR A 174 3.99 -9.54 -3.03
C THR A 174 3.16 -8.84 -4.12
N LEU A 175 1.82 -8.85 -4.00
CA LEU A 175 0.94 -8.16 -4.94
C LEU A 175 1.22 -6.65 -5.01
N HIS A 176 1.36 -5.99 -3.87
CA HIS A 176 1.64 -4.56 -3.82
C HIS A 176 3.02 -4.22 -4.41
N ASN A 177 4.04 -5.04 -4.14
CA ASN A 177 5.39 -4.82 -4.62
C ASN A 177 5.51 -4.99 -6.14
N LEU A 178 4.81 -5.99 -6.72
CA LEU A 178 4.90 -6.27 -8.16
C LEU A 178 3.90 -5.50 -9.02
N ALA A 179 2.88 -4.87 -8.42
CA ALA A 179 1.83 -4.19 -9.17
C ALA A 179 2.36 -3.16 -10.17
N GLY A 180 3.32 -2.35 -9.72
CA GLY A 180 3.95 -1.34 -10.57
C GLY A 180 4.71 -1.92 -11.76
N TRP A 181 5.27 -3.11 -11.61
CA TRP A 181 5.97 -3.81 -12.68
C TRP A 181 4.99 -4.33 -13.74
N VAL A 182 3.85 -4.87 -13.30
CA VAL A 182 2.79 -5.34 -14.20
C VAL A 182 2.26 -4.18 -15.05
N TRP A 183 1.89 -3.07 -14.41
CA TRP A 183 1.38 -1.88 -15.11
C TRP A 183 2.44 -1.23 -16.01
N GLY A 184 3.69 -1.13 -15.54
CA GLY A 184 4.80 -0.56 -16.31
C GLY A 184 5.18 -1.37 -17.54
N ASN A 185 4.87 -2.68 -17.55
CA ASN A 185 5.07 -3.57 -18.69
C ASN A 185 3.83 -3.64 -19.63
N GLY A 186 2.82 -2.80 -19.40
CA GLY A 186 1.58 -2.76 -20.19
C GLY A 186 0.57 -3.87 -19.85
N GLY A 187 0.80 -4.62 -18.76
CA GLY A 187 -0.15 -5.59 -18.22
C GLY A 187 -1.15 -4.94 -17.26
N ASP A 188 -2.12 -5.71 -16.82
CA ASP A 188 -3.05 -5.34 -15.75
C ASP A 188 -3.54 -6.61 -15.01
N PHE A 189 -4.26 -6.42 -13.90
CA PHE A 189 -4.80 -7.53 -13.11
C PHE A 189 -6.19 -7.95 -13.59
N THR A 190 -7.02 -6.96 -13.97
CA THR A 190 -8.38 -7.18 -14.48
C THR A 190 -8.69 -6.24 -15.62
N SER A 191 -9.72 -6.58 -16.41
CA SER A 191 -10.33 -5.64 -17.35
C SER A 191 -10.93 -4.44 -16.60
N PRO A 192 -11.09 -3.27 -17.24
CA PRO A 192 -11.62 -2.06 -16.61
C PRO A 192 -13.02 -2.24 -16.02
N ASP A 193 -13.83 -3.15 -16.57
CA ASP A 193 -15.17 -3.50 -16.08
C ASP A 193 -15.15 -4.56 -14.97
N GLY A 194 -13.97 -5.07 -14.58
CA GLY A 194 -13.79 -6.08 -13.55
C GLY A 194 -14.27 -7.50 -13.91
N LYS A 195 -14.69 -7.74 -15.16
CA LYS A 195 -15.32 -9.00 -15.59
C LYS A 195 -14.35 -10.07 -16.08
N LYS A 196 -13.11 -9.71 -16.29
CA LYS A 196 -12.07 -10.63 -16.80
C LYS A 196 -10.75 -10.38 -16.11
N VAL A 197 -10.04 -11.44 -15.74
CA VAL A 197 -8.66 -11.33 -15.26
C VAL A 197 -7.70 -11.15 -16.44
N LEU A 198 -6.66 -10.32 -16.24
CA LEU A 198 -5.63 -10.00 -17.22
C LEU A 198 -4.22 -10.34 -16.74
N PHE A 199 -4.04 -10.77 -15.52
CA PHE A 199 -2.73 -11.08 -14.93
C PHE A 199 -2.04 -12.33 -15.56
N VAL A 200 -2.72 -13.04 -16.46
CA VAL A 200 -2.16 -14.15 -17.27
C VAL A 200 -1.80 -13.73 -18.71
N THR A 201 -1.91 -12.45 -19.05
CA THR A 201 -1.41 -11.94 -20.34
C THR A 201 0.13 -11.98 -20.37
N GLU A 202 0.72 -12.08 -21.56
CA GLU A 202 2.19 -12.12 -21.70
C GLU A 202 2.88 -10.94 -21.02
N GLN A 203 2.30 -9.74 -21.14
CA GLN A 203 2.84 -8.52 -20.51
C GLN A 203 2.81 -8.62 -18.98
N ALA A 204 1.70 -9.07 -18.40
CA ALA A 204 1.57 -9.22 -16.96
C ALA A 204 2.49 -10.33 -16.43
N LYS A 205 2.50 -11.51 -17.07
CA LYS A 205 3.34 -12.65 -16.69
C LYS A 205 4.82 -12.33 -16.73
N ALA A 206 5.29 -11.60 -17.75
CA ALA A 206 6.70 -11.21 -17.84
C ALA A 206 7.16 -10.38 -16.63
N ALA A 207 6.29 -9.49 -16.11
CA ALA A 207 6.59 -8.74 -14.90
C ALA A 207 6.56 -9.63 -13.64
N VAL A 208 5.61 -10.55 -13.55
CA VAL A 208 5.51 -11.51 -12.43
C VAL A 208 6.73 -12.44 -12.41
N TYR A 209 7.16 -12.97 -13.54
CA TYR A 209 8.39 -13.78 -13.65
C TYR A 209 9.60 -13.02 -13.11
N ALA A 210 9.78 -11.77 -13.57
CA ALA A 210 10.91 -10.96 -13.14
C ALA A 210 10.91 -10.71 -11.62
N TYR A 211 9.73 -10.55 -11.00
CA TYR A 211 9.63 -10.40 -9.56
C TYR A 211 10.03 -11.68 -8.81
N PHE A 212 9.52 -12.84 -9.22
CA PHE A 212 9.84 -14.11 -8.58
C PHE A 212 11.28 -14.57 -8.87
N ASP A 213 11.89 -14.18 -9.99
CA ASP A 213 13.30 -14.41 -10.28
C ASP A 213 14.25 -13.75 -9.26
N LEU A 214 13.81 -12.75 -8.48
CA LEU A 214 14.56 -12.19 -7.35
C LEU A 214 14.88 -13.27 -6.29
N ALA A 215 14.08 -14.33 -6.20
CA ALA A 215 14.34 -15.47 -5.29
C ALA A 215 15.73 -16.07 -5.45
N ARG A 216 16.31 -16.01 -6.68
CA ARG A 216 17.67 -16.51 -6.99
C ARG A 216 18.76 -15.78 -6.21
N TYR A 217 18.47 -14.55 -5.76
CA TYR A 217 19.39 -13.68 -5.04
C TYR A 217 19.05 -13.54 -3.55
N MET A 218 18.09 -14.35 -3.06
CA MET A 218 17.69 -14.45 -1.67
C MET A 218 18.33 -15.69 -1.04
N PRO A 219 19.36 -15.56 -0.19
CA PRO A 219 19.95 -16.69 0.52
C PRO A 219 18.93 -17.40 1.42
N PRO A 220 19.12 -18.67 1.75
CA PRO A 220 18.18 -19.45 2.57
C PRO A 220 17.81 -18.78 3.90
N GLU A 221 18.75 -18.06 4.51
CA GLU A 221 18.61 -17.42 5.82
C GLU A 221 17.59 -16.26 5.83
N VAL A 222 17.29 -15.66 4.67
CA VAL A 222 16.35 -14.54 4.55
C VAL A 222 15.06 -14.93 3.83
N ARG A 223 14.87 -16.22 3.57
CA ARG A 223 13.62 -16.76 3.03
C ARG A 223 12.58 -16.94 4.15
N GLN A 224 11.31 -17.00 3.78
CA GLN A 224 10.18 -17.18 4.71
C GLN A 224 10.11 -16.08 5.79
N ARG A 225 10.18 -14.83 5.35
CA ARG A 225 10.04 -13.64 6.20
C ARG A 225 8.75 -12.92 5.93
N ASP A 226 8.15 -12.39 6.97
CA ASP A 226 7.10 -11.39 6.85
C ASP A 226 7.71 -10.00 6.56
N GLU A 227 6.86 -8.98 6.42
CA GLU A 227 7.30 -7.61 6.12
C GLU A 227 8.20 -7.06 7.24
N TYR A 228 7.82 -7.23 8.50
CA TYR A 228 8.60 -6.73 9.64
C TYR A 228 9.98 -7.39 9.74
N GLN A 229 10.04 -8.69 9.47
CA GLN A 229 11.29 -9.45 9.47
C GLN A 229 12.20 -9.07 8.30
N SER A 230 11.63 -8.80 7.13
CA SER A 230 12.36 -8.31 5.96
C SER A 230 12.91 -6.91 6.19
N ASP A 231 12.10 -6.02 6.73
CA ASP A 231 12.48 -4.67 7.10
C ASP A 231 13.59 -4.67 8.16
N ALA A 232 13.46 -5.47 9.21
CA ALA A 232 14.49 -5.63 10.23
C ALA A 232 15.82 -6.12 9.65
N SER A 233 15.79 -7.11 8.74
CA SER A 233 17.02 -7.61 8.08
C SER A 233 17.71 -6.55 7.24
N PHE A 234 16.98 -5.65 6.61
CA PHE A 234 17.55 -4.54 5.88
C PHE A 234 18.12 -3.46 6.83
N LEU A 235 17.41 -3.12 7.89
CA LEU A 235 17.80 -2.10 8.87
C LEU A 235 19.00 -2.49 9.73
N THR A 236 19.24 -3.80 9.93
CA THR A 236 20.48 -4.30 10.56
C THR A 236 21.69 -4.18 9.65
N GLY A 237 21.51 -3.92 8.36
CA GLY A 237 22.57 -3.67 7.40
C GLY A 237 23.07 -4.91 6.64
N ASP A 238 22.42 -6.05 6.81
CA ASP A 238 22.83 -7.31 6.19
C ASP A 238 22.44 -7.36 4.70
N ALA A 239 21.31 -6.74 4.32
CA ALA A 239 20.80 -6.74 2.95
C ALA A 239 21.18 -5.48 2.17
N ALA A 240 21.47 -5.64 0.88
CA ALA A 240 21.78 -4.53 -0.03
C ALA A 240 20.55 -3.75 -0.47
N LEU A 241 19.42 -4.44 -0.67
CA LEU A 241 18.16 -3.79 -0.98
C LEU A 241 16.95 -4.57 -0.44
N THR A 242 15.85 -3.84 -0.25
CA THR A 242 14.51 -4.38 0.02
C THR A 242 13.46 -3.55 -0.71
N ILE A 243 12.27 -4.14 -0.91
CA ILE A 243 11.08 -3.43 -1.38
C ILE A 243 10.12 -3.32 -0.20
N SER A 244 9.89 -2.11 0.27
CA SER A 244 9.03 -1.85 1.43
C SER A 244 8.31 -0.50 1.30
N GLY A 245 7.59 -0.10 2.34
CA GLY A 245 6.91 1.18 2.39
C GLY A 245 7.79 2.36 2.84
N PRO A 246 7.25 3.57 2.82
CA PRO A 246 8.01 4.77 3.15
C PRO A 246 8.37 4.89 4.64
N TRP A 247 7.73 4.13 5.52
CA TRP A 247 8.02 4.11 6.96
C TRP A 247 9.45 3.73 7.30
N LEU A 248 10.15 2.97 6.44
CA LEU A 248 11.55 2.66 6.65
C LEU A 248 12.45 3.91 6.66
N HIS A 249 12.07 4.96 5.94
CA HIS A 249 12.84 6.21 5.93
C HIS A 249 12.93 6.87 7.31
N LEU A 250 11.89 6.73 8.13
CA LEU A 250 11.83 7.29 9.48
C LEU A 250 12.05 6.24 10.58
N SER A 251 12.38 5.00 10.24
CA SER A 251 12.54 3.93 11.22
C SER A 251 13.70 4.22 12.18
N PRO A 252 13.48 4.16 13.49
CA PRO A 252 14.53 4.32 14.49
C PRO A 252 15.38 3.05 14.66
N ASP A 253 15.04 1.94 13.99
CA ASP A 253 15.65 0.63 14.22
C ASP A 253 17.02 0.48 13.53
N ALA A 254 17.33 1.33 12.55
CA ALA A 254 18.65 1.38 11.97
C ALA A 254 19.64 2.16 12.87
N SER A 255 20.84 1.63 13.06
CA SER A 255 21.89 2.41 13.70
C SER A 255 22.20 3.68 12.89
N PRO A 256 22.67 4.78 13.50
CA PRO A 256 23.02 6.00 12.77
C PRO A 256 24.01 5.77 11.62
N GLU A 257 24.94 4.82 11.79
CA GLU A 257 25.90 4.45 10.76
C GLU A 257 25.22 3.79 9.54
N ILE A 258 24.26 2.89 9.78
CA ILE A 258 23.50 2.22 8.72
C ILE A 258 22.52 3.20 8.07
N ALA A 259 21.77 3.97 8.85
CA ALA A 259 20.81 4.95 8.36
C ALA A 259 21.46 5.97 7.39
N ALA A 260 22.68 6.44 7.70
CA ALA A 260 23.44 7.36 6.84
C ALA A 260 23.75 6.79 5.44
N LYS A 261 23.74 5.44 5.28
CA LYS A 261 24.06 4.73 4.04
C LYS A 261 22.80 4.27 3.27
N ILE A 262 21.61 4.39 3.86
CA ILE A 262 20.36 4.03 3.22
C ILE A 262 19.92 5.13 2.26
N ARG A 263 19.49 4.73 1.06
CA ARG A 263 18.87 5.58 0.05
C ARG A 263 17.61 4.92 -0.47
N GLN A 264 16.76 5.70 -1.13
CA GLN A 264 15.52 5.24 -1.69
C GLN A 264 15.46 5.49 -3.21
N ALA A 265 14.67 4.67 -3.89
CA ALA A 265 14.34 4.84 -5.30
C ALA A 265 12.91 4.38 -5.57
N LEU A 266 12.31 4.85 -6.66
CA LEU A 266 11.07 4.30 -7.16
C LEU A 266 11.30 2.88 -7.70
N LEU A 267 10.29 2.02 -7.58
CA LEU A 267 10.29 0.74 -8.27
C LEU A 267 10.24 0.97 -9.79
N PRO A 268 10.80 0.03 -10.57
CA PRO A 268 10.59 0.02 -12.02
C PRO A 268 9.10 -0.03 -12.38
N GLY A 269 8.69 0.77 -13.34
CA GLY A 269 7.32 0.76 -13.88
C GLY A 269 6.44 1.89 -13.34
N THR A 270 5.14 1.62 -13.20
CA THR A 270 4.18 2.61 -12.70
C THR A 270 4.04 2.47 -11.18
N PRO A 271 4.32 3.50 -10.38
CA PRO A 271 4.25 3.38 -8.93
C PRO A 271 2.87 2.89 -8.44
N TYR A 272 2.85 1.89 -7.56
CA TYR A 272 1.65 1.53 -6.82
C TYR A 272 1.42 2.55 -5.70
N VAL A 273 0.23 3.13 -5.67
CA VAL A 273 -0.21 4.04 -4.59
C VAL A 273 -1.31 3.35 -3.82
N GLY A 274 -0.96 2.95 -2.62
CA GLY A 274 -1.85 2.41 -1.61
C GLY A 274 -2.24 3.46 -0.58
N GLY A 275 -2.53 2.98 0.63
CA GLY A 275 -2.80 3.81 1.79
C GLY A 275 -4.14 3.53 2.43
N SER A 276 -4.63 4.52 3.15
CA SER A 276 -5.85 4.40 3.95
C SER A 276 -6.80 5.57 3.75
N GLN A 277 -8.02 5.37 4.20
CA GLN A 277 -9.12 6.31 4.06
C GLN A 277 -10.01 6.29 5.28
N LEU A 278 -10.65 7.42 5.57
CA LEU A 278 -11.62 7.54 6.66
C LEU A 278 -13.03 7.29 6.15
N VAL A 279 -13.71 6.34 6.78
CA VAL A 279 -15.13 6.01 6.51
C VAL A 279 -16.01 6.43 7.68
N VAL A 280 -17.27 6.75 7.36
CA VAL A 280 -18.32 6.95 8.34
C VAL A 280 -19.25 5.74 8.31
N TRP A 281 -19.41 5.06 9.43
CA TRP A 281 -20.26 3.90 9.52
C TRP A 281 -21.75 4.27 9.48
N LYS A 282 -22.56 3.48 8.78
CA LYS A 282 -23.99 3.75 8.57
C LYS A 282 -24.82 3.76 9.86
N HIS A 283 -24.37 3.01 10.87
CA HIS A 283 -25.06 2.94 12.17
C HIS A 283 -24.89 4.18 13.04
N THR A 284 -23.96 5.08 12.69
CA THR A 284 -23.72 6.27 13.53
C THR A 284 -24.93 7.17 13.63
N ARG A 285 -25.24 7.61 14.86
CA ARG A 285 -26.25 8.63 15.16
C ARG A 285 -25.63 10.04 15.22
N TYR A 286 -24.30 10.14 15.22
CA TYR A 286 -23.53 11.37 15.37
C TYR A 286 -22.96 11.83 14.02
N VAL A 287 -23.81 11.92 12.98
CA VAL A 287 -23.38 12.17 11.60
C VAL A 287 -22.57 13.46 11.46
N GLU A 288 -23.11 14.61 11.89
CA GLU A 288 -22.41 15.89 11.77
C GLU A 288 -21.11 15.97 12.58
N PRO A 289 -21.05 15.50 13.83
CA PRO A 289 -19.79 15.38 14.55
C PRO A 289 -18.76 14.45 13.85
N ALA A 290 -19.21 13.31 13.31
CA ALA A 290 -18.33 12.38 12.57
C ALA A 290 -17.76 13.02 11.30
N LEU A 291 -18.58 13.74 10.51
CA LEU A 291 -18.16 14.47 9.34
C LEU A 291 -17.19 15.63 9.68
N THR A 292 -17.43 16.29 10.81
CA THR A 292 -16.53 17.34 11.30
C THR A 292 -15.17 16.77 11.68
N LEU A 293 -15.13 15.60 12.34
CA LEU A 293 -13.90 14.90 12.66
C LEU A 293 -13.14 14.46 11.40
N VAL A 294 -13.84 13.85 10.42
CA VAL A 294 -13.23 13.45 9.14
C VAL A 294 -12.62 14.67 8.43
N ARG A 295 -13.34 15.80 8.38
CA ARG A 295 -12.82 17.04 7.79
C ARG A 295 -11.60 17.57 8.54
N TYR A 296 -11.63 17.55 9.88
CA TYR A 296 -10.53 18.00 10.72
C TYR A 296 -9.26 17.18 10.49
N LEU A 297 -9.37 15.84 10.52
CA LEU A 297 -8.24 14.92 10.27
C LEU A 297 -7.72 14.98 8.82
N ASN A 298 -8.56 15.45 7.88
CA ASN A 298 -8.17 15.72 6.49
C ASN A 298 -7.77 17.18 6.25
N SER A 299 -7.65 18.01 7.27
CA SER A 299 -7.14 19.37 7.10
C SER A 299 -5.67 19.36 6.68
N VAL A 300 -5.22 20.46 6.07
CA VAL A 300 -3.83 20.61 5.66
C VAL A 300 -2.90 20.53 6.87
N ASP A 301 -3.27 21.13 8.00
CA ASP A 301 -2.50 21.08 9.24
C ASP A 301 -2.39 19.65 9.78
N ALA A 302 -3.50 18.96 9.93
CA ALA A 302 -3.51 17.58 10.42
C ALA A 302 -2.70 16.65 9.54
N GLN A 303 -2.89 16.69 8.20
CA GLN A 303 -2.12 15.85 7.30
C GLN A 303 -0.62 16.17 7.30
N THR A 304 -0.24 17.44 7.41
CA THR A 304 1.19 17.81 7.50
C THR A 304 1.83 17.22 8.76
N ARG A 305 1.16 17.27 9.89
CA ARG A 305 1.65 16.74 11.16
C ARG A 305 1.71 15.21 11.19
N LEU A 306 0.67 14.54 10.68
CA LEU A 306 0.60 13.08 10.63
C LEU A 306 1.67 12.47 9.73
N VAL A 307 1.94 13.07 8.58
CA VAL A 307 2.98 12.62 7.64
C VAL A 307 4.38 12.65 8.27
N GLN A 308 4.68 13.66 9.08
CA GLN A 308 5.98 13.79 9.75
C GLN A 308 6.23 12.73 10.84
N THR A 309 5.18 12.06 11.31
CA THR A 309 5.24 11.10 12.41
C THR A 309 5.03 9.65 11.99
N SER A 310 4.34 9.41 10.87
CA SER A 310 4.02 8.07 10.38
C SER A 310 5.02 7.51 9.37
N GLY A 311 5.77 8.37 8.68
CA GLY A 311 6.53 8.00 7.50
C GLY A 311 5.66 7.75 6.25
N LEU A 312 4.32 7.87 6.36
CA LEU A 312 3.39 7.81 5.23
C LEU A 312 3.34 9.15 4.49
N PHE A 313 2.59 9.21 3.41
CA PHE A 313 2.44 10.40 2.60
C PHE A 313 1.04 11.00 2.71
N PRO A 314 0.87 12.32 2.44
CA PRO A 314 -0.44 12.92 2.39
C PRO A 314 -1.19 12.51 1.12
N THR A 315 -2.50 12.42 1.21
CA THR A 315 -3.36 12.30 0.02
C THR A 315 -3.67 13.64 -0.62
N ARG A 316 -3.41 14.75 0.07
CA ARG A 316 -3.71 16.11 -0.38
C ARG A 316 -2.59 16.71 -1.23
N LEU A 317 -2.96 17.25 -2.39
CA LEU A 317 -2.02 17.92 -3.32
C LEU A 317 -1.44 19.22 -2.74
N ASP A 318 -2.22 19.95 -1.95
CA ASP A 318 -1.77 21.20 -1.33
C ASP A 318 -0.79 20.97 -0.15
N VAL A 319 -0.77 19.78 0.46
CA VAL A 319 0.26 19.36 1.40
C VAL A 319 1.54 18.94 0.66
N LEU A 320 1.41 18.21 -0.45
CA LEU A 320 2.55 17.86 -1.33
C LEU A 320 3.24 19.09 -1.96
N ALA A 321 2.55 20.23 -1.96
CA ALA A 321 3.11 21.51 -2.41
C ALA A 321 3.87 22.29 -1.32
N ARG A 322 4.10 21.69 -0.14
CA ARG A 322 4.77 22.30 1.02
C ARG A 322 6.03 21.53 1.38
N GLU A 323 6.79 22.08 2.33
CA GLU A 323 7.90 21.37 2.96
C GLU A 323 7.41 20.12 3.73
N PRO A 324 8.17 19.01 3.72
CA PRO A 324 9.49 18.83 3.09
C PRO A 324 9.46 18.43 1.60
N PHE A 325 8.28 18.30 0.97
CA PHE A 325 8.11 17.81 -0.41
C PHE A 325 8.72 18.73 -1.47
N GLN A 326 9.05 19.98 -1.13
CA GLN A 326 9.63 20.95 -2.07
C GLN A 326 11.15 20.99 -2.05
N SER A 327 11.79 20.58 -0.96
CA SER A 327 13.23 20.75 -0.78
C SER A 327 14.01 19.44 -0.56
N ASP A 328 13.40 18.46 0.10
CA ASP A 328 14.07 17.20 0.39
C ASP A 328 13.98 16.23 -0.80
N PRO A 329 15.12 15.68 -1.30
CA PRO A 329 15.14 14.82 -2.49
C PRO A 329 14.30 13.55 -2.36
N PHE A 330 14.21 12.94 -1.16
CA PHE A 330 13.35 11.77 -0.93
C PHE A 330 11.88 12.12 -1.10
N TYR A 331 11.43 13.20 -0.48
CA TYR A 331 10.05 13.65 -0.55
C TYR A 331 9.68 14.19 -1.94
N GLN A 332 10.61 14.82 -2.68
CA GLN A 332 10.41 15.22 -4.08
C GLN A 332 10.19 14.00 -4.98
N MET A 333 11.04 12.97 -4.86
CA MET A 333 10.89 11.71 -5.59
C MET A 333 9.56 11.03 -5.25
N ALA A 334 9.18 10.98 -3.98
CA ALA A 334 7.92 10.40 -3.54
C ALA A 334 6.72 11.17 -4.09
N ALA A 335 6.75 12.51 -4.06
CA ALA A 335 5.67 13.35 -4.61
C ALA A 335 5.46 13.10 -6.10
N GLU A 336 6.51 12.90 -6.88
CA GLU A 336 6.43 12.54 -8.30
C GLU A 336 5.80 11.17 -8.49
N GLY A 337 6.26 10.16 -7.73
CA GLY A 337 5.69 8.81 -7.76
C GLY A 337 4.21 8.77 -7.38
N LEU A 338 3.80 9.55 -6.36
CA LEU A 338 2.41 9.65 -5.93
C LEU A 338 1.50 10.29 -7.01
N LYS A 339 1.98 11.31 -7.71
CA LYS A 339 1.22 11.99 -8.77
C LYS A 339 1.04 11.14 -10.03
N THR A 340 2.04 10.33 -10.36
CA THR A 340 2.07 9.49 -11.57
C THR A 340 1.59 8.06 -11.32
N GLY A 341 1.42 7.68 -10.05
CA GLY A 341 1.10 6.32 -9.64
C GLY A 341 -0.37 5.93 -9.82
N ARG A 342 -0.61 4.62 -9.69
CA ARG A 342 -1.93 3.98 -9.79
C ARG A 342 -2.30 3.28 -8.50
N ALA A 343 -3.59 3.25 -8.18
CA ALA A 343 -4.19 2.36 -7.19
C ALA A 343 -4.83 1.15 -7.89
N PHE A 344 -5.10 0.09 -7.12
CA PHE A 344 -5.94 -1.00 -7.60
C PHE A 344 -7.35 -0.51 -7.92
N PRO A 345 -8.06 -1.18 -8.86
CA PRO A 345 -9.40 -0.78 -9.24
C PRO A 345 -10.39 -0.98 -8.09
N ALA A 346 -11.24 0.02 -7.87
CA ALA A 346 -12.29 -0.03 -6.85
C ALA A 346 -13.60 -0.57 -7.44
N PHE A 347 -13.75 -1.90 -7.51
CA PHE A 347 -15.00 -2.56 -7.90
C PHE A 347 -15.38 -3.67 -6.90
N SER A 348 -16.66 -4.07 -6.89
CA SER A 348 -17.24 -4.92 -5.84
C SER A 348 -16.54 -6.26 -5.59
N LEU A 349 -15.87 -6.83 -6.59
CA LEU A 349 -15.18 -8.12 -6.47
C LEU A 349 -13.66 -8.00 -6.39
N TRP A 350 -13.12 -6.77 -6.24
CA TRP A 350 -11.66 -6.61 -6.15
C TRP A 350 -11.06 -7.42 -5.01
N GLY A 351 -11.68 -7.42 -3.83
CA GLY A 351 -11.19 -8.19 -2.68
C GLY A 351 -11.15 -9.69 -2.93
N LEU A 352 -12.10 -10.25 -3.71
CA LEU A 352 -12.02 -11.63 -4.14
C LEU A 352 -10.78 -11.87 -5.03
N VAL A 353 -10.53 -10.98 -6.01
CA VAL A 353 -9.37 -11.07 -6.90
C VAL A 353 -8.08 -10.94 -6.09
N GLU A 354 -7.99 -9.94 -5.20
CA GLU A 354 -6.85 -9.71 -4.31
C GLU A 354 -6.55 -10.94 -3.44
N ASN A 355 -7.57 -11.51 -2.80
CA ASN A 355 -7.39 -12.69 -1.96
C ASN A 355 -6.93 -13.92 -2.75
N LYS A 356 -7.48 -14.16 -3.94
CA LYS A 356 -7.07 -15.29 -4.79
C LYS A 356 -5.66 -15.13 -5.35
N LEU A 357 -5.26 -13.92 -5.72
CA LEU A 357 -3.88 -13.63 -6.08
C LEU A 357 -2.93 -13.80 -4.88
N ALA A 358 -3.36 -13.35 -3.70
CA ALA A 358 -2.61 -13.54 -2.48
C ALA A 358 -2.37 -15.02 -2.16
N GLU A 359 -3.39 -15.87 -2.28
CA GLU A 359 -3.27 -17.33 -2.14
C GLU A 359 -2.29 -17.92 -3.17
N ALA A 360 -2.42 -17.52 -4.44
CA ALA A 360 -1.54 -17.99 -5.53
C ALA A 360 -0.08 -17.59 -5.28
N PHE A 361 0.19 -16.34 -4.90
CA PHE A 361 1.57 -15.89 -4.61
C PHE A 361 2.18 -16.58 -3.38
N THR A 362 1.35 -16.91 -2.38
CA THR A 362 1.81 -17.73 -1.24
C THR A 362 2.26 -19.12 -1.71
N ALA A 363 1.47 -19.77 -2.56
CA ALA A 363 1.80 -21.07 -3.11
C ALA A 363 3.06 -21.01 -3.99
N ILE A 364 3.17 -20.01 -4.88
CA ILE A 364 4.36 -19.80 -5.72
C ILE A 364 5.61 -19.64 -4.85
N TRP A 365 5.58 -18.78 -3.81
CA TRP A 365 6.71 -18.63 -2.90
C TRP A 365 7.06 -19.94 -2.19
N SER A 366 6.05 -20.66 -1.71
CA SER A 366 6.26 -21.96 -1.04
C SER A 366 7.01 -22.93 -1.95
N ASP A 367 6.55 -23.09 -3.19
CA ASP A 367 7.13 -24.06 -4.14
C ASP A 367 8.54 -23.67 -4.57
N ILE A 368 8.79 -22.38 -4.87
CA ILE A 368 10.13 -21.88 -5.22
C ILE A 368 11.12 -22.05 -4.06
N LEU A 369 10.69 -21.85 -2.83
CA LEU A 369 11.57 -21.91 -1.66
C LEU A 369 11.85 -23.34 -1.19
N LEU A 370 10.98 -24.31 -1.54
CA LEU A 370 11.18 -25.73 -1.26
C LEU A 370 12.28 -26.33 -2.12
N ASP A 371 12.34 -26.01 -3.39
CA ASP A 371 13.35 -26.52 -4.33
C ASP A 371 13.96 -25.40 -5.17
N PRO A 372 15.17 -24.92 -4.83
CA PRO A 372 15.86 -23.85 -5.59
C PRO A 372 16.22 -24.20 -7.03
N THR A 373 16.10 -25.47 -7.42
CA THR A 373 16.39 -25.93 -8.80
C THR A 373 15.19 -25.90 -9.72
N THR A 374 14.01 -25.60 -9.16
CA THR A 374 12.73 -25.59 -9.88
C THR A 374 12.68 -24.49 -10.93
N ASP A 375 11.95 -24.75 -12.01
CA ASP A 375 11.61 -23.74 -13.00
C ASP A 375 10.58 -22.75 -12.43
N ILE A 376 11.07 -21.60 -11.99
CA ILE A 376 10.24 -20.52 -11.39
C ILE A 376 9.10 -20.13 -12.33
N HIS A 377 9.36 -20.01 -13.64
CA HIS A 377 8.35 -19.58 -14.60
C HIS A 377 7.24 -20.63 -14.77
N ALA A 378 7.60 -21.92 -14.75
CA ALA A 378 6.61 -23.01 -14.81
C ALA A 378 5.69 -23.00 -13.57
N ILE A 379 6.24 -22.80 -12.36
CA ILE A 379 5.45 -22.68 -11.12
C ILE A 379 4.50 -21.47 -11.20
N VAL A 380 5.00 -20.32 -11.62
CA VAL A 380 4.18 -19.10 -11.76
C VAL A 380 3.04 -19.35 -12.74
N ASP A 381 3.32 -20.00 -13.90
CA ASP A 381 2.30 -20.31 -14.89
C ASP A 381 1.22 -21.25 -14.36
N GLU A 382 1.59 -22.29 -13.65
CA GLU A 382 0.66 -23.26 -13.08
C GLU A 382 -0.32 -22.56 -12.14
N HIS A 383 0.18 -21.85 -11.12
CA HIS A 383 -0.66 -21.20 -10.11
C HIS A 383 -1.50 -20.06 -10.68
N LEU A 384 -0.94 -19.22 -11.55
CA LEU A 384 -1.69 -18.10 -12.12
C LEU A 384 -2.77 -18.57 -13.10
N ASN A 385 -2.51 -19.57 -13.93
CA ASN A 385 -3.50 -20.09 -14.88
C ASN A 385 -4.67 -20.77 -14.16
N ASP A 386 -4.41 -21.58 -13.11
CA ASP A 386 -5.47 -22.16 -12.27
C ASP A 386 -6.30 -21.08 -11.59
N THR A 387 -5.65 -20.09 -10.99
CA THR A 387 -6.33 -18.96 -10.35
C THR A 387 -7.18 -18.16 -11.35
N ALA A 388 -6.65 -17.90 -12.55
CA ALA A 388 -7.35 -17.18 -13.60
C ALA A 388 -8.60 -17.94 -14.08
N GLN A 389 -8.50 -19.25 -14.26
CA GLN A 389 -9.64 -20.08 -14.67
C GLN A 389 -10.79 -20.01 -13.64
N ARG A 390 -10.47 -20.14 -12.36
CA ARG A 390 -11.44 -20.07 -11.26
C ARG A 390 -12.09 -18.69 -11.15
N LEU A 391 -11.27 -17.63 -11.20
CA LEU A 391 -11.76 -16.25 -11.11
C LEU A 391 -12.62 -15.88 -12.31
N ASN A 392 -12.21 -16.17 -13.55
CA ASN A 392 -12.99 -15.84 -14.73
C ASN A 392 -14.38 -16.50 -14.70
N SER A 393 -14.47 -17.74 -14.18
CA SER A 393 -15.76 -18.42 -14.00
C SER A 393 -16.67 -17.67 -13.01
N THR A 394 -16.10 -17.05 -11.97
CA THR A 394 -16.87 -16.27 -11.00
C THR A 394 -17.23 -14.88 -11.54
N LEU A 395 -16.25 -14.15 -12.09
CA LEU A 395 -16.43 -12.78 -12.57
C LEU A 395 -17.41 -12.67 -13.75
N ALA A 396 -17.56 -13.72 -14.55
CA ALA A 396 -18.50 -13.75 -15.67
C ALA A 396 -19.98 -13.69 -15.26
N TYR A 397 -20.31 -14.02 -14.00
CA TYR A 397 -21.68 -13.99 -13.46
C TYR A 397 -22.08 -12.66 -12.81
N TYR A 398 -21.13 -11.75 -12.62
CA TYR A 398 -21.31 -10.43 -12.01
C TYR A 398 -21.07 -9.31 -13.02
#